data_c227a8c5cc57b3a34d47a5fd6845c631
#
_entry.id   c227a8c5cc57b3a34d47a5fd6845c631
#
_cell.length_a   1.000
_cell.length_b   1.000
_cell.length_c   1.000
_cell.angle_alpha   90.00
_cell.angle_beta   90.00
_cell.angle_gamma   90.00
#
_symmetry.space_group_name_H-M   'P 1'
#
loop_
_entity.id
_entity.type
_entity.pdbx_description
1 polymer ?
#
loop_
_entity_poly.entity_id
_entity_poly.type
_entity_poly.pdbx_seq_one_letter_code
_entity_poly.pdbx_strand_id
1 'polypeptide(L)'
;MAEEIEIMDAQTMKRALTRITHEILEKNDGTKNLILVGIKTRGIYLAKRIAERIKDFEGIEVPVGELDITLYRDDVHRDTNENPVLHETNIPFSVAGKHVVLVDDVLFTARTIRAGMDAVMDLGRAKRITVAVLIDRGHRELPIKADYVGK
;
A
#
# COMPACT_ATOMS: atom_id res chain seq x y z
N MET A 1 -20.70 -4.75 12.22
CA MET A 1 -20.68 -4.81 12.77
C MET A 1 -20.52 -4.07 13.47
N ALA A 2 -21.00 -3.97 13.80
CA ALA A 2 -20.99 -3.13 14.41
C ALA A 2 -20.05 -2.85 15.08
N GLU A 3 -19.71 -3.46 15.37
CA GLU A 3 -18.82 -3.16 15.90
C GLU A 3 -18.04 -2.45 15.20
N GLU A 4 -18.40 -1.88 14.37
CA GLU A 4 -17.65 -1.14 13.73
C GLU A 4 -17.33 -0.07 14.48
N ILE A 5 -16.34 -0.01 15.16
CA ILE A 5 -15.83 1.10 15.79
C ILE A 5 -15.12 1.89 14.78
N GLU A 6 -15.49 3.12 14.63
CA GLU A 6 -14.82 3.93 13.68
C GLU A 6 -13.49 4.32 14.23
N ILE A 7 -12.45 3.68 13.77
CA ILE A 7 -11.11 3.96 14.23
C ILE A 7 -10.63 5.30 13.70
N MET A 8 -11.08 5.68 12.51
CA MET A 8 -10.59 6.89 11.88
C MET A 8 -11.73 7.52 11.10
N ASP A 9 -12.13 8.73 11.47
CA ASP A 9 -13.17 9.43 10.74
C ASP A 9 -12.57 10.12 9.50
N ALA A 10 -13.43 10.74 8.69
CA ALA A 10 -13.00 11.32 7.42
C ALA A 10 -11.96 12.40 7.62
N GLN A 11 -12.11 13.22 8.65
CA GLN A 11 -11.18 14.31 8.91
C GLN A 11 -9.82 13.77 9.33
N THR A 12 -9.81 12.79 10.20
CA THR A 12 -8.57 12.16 10.66
C THR A 12 -7.88 11.47 9.51
N MET A 13 -8.65 10.81 8.63
CA MET A 13 -8.08 10.15 7.47
C MET A 13 -7.41 11.15 6.55
N LYS A 14 -8.04 12.30 6.31
CA LYS A 14 -7.44 13.32 5.46
C LYS A 14 -6.12 13.81 6.02
N ARG A 15 -6.08 14.03 7.33
CA ARG A 15 -4.85 14.48 7.97
C ARG A 15 -3.77 13.42 7.89
N ALA A 16 -4.15 12.15 8.08
CA ALA A 16 -3.19 11.05 8.01
C ALA A 16 -2.63 10.94 6.60
N LEU A 17 -3.47 11.04 5.58
CA LEU A 17 -3.00 10.95 4.21
C LEU A 17 -2.09 12.10 3.85
N THR A 18 -2.38 13.29 4.34
CA THR A 18 -1.52 14.46 4.11
C THR A 18 -0.17 14.26 4.76
N ARG A 19 -0.16 13.76 6.00
CA ARG A 19 1.09 13.52 6.71
C ARG A 19 1.91 12.44 6.01
N ILE A 20 1.26 11.34 5.62
CA ILE A 20 1.93 10.25 4.92
C ILE A 20 2.54 10.78 3.61
N THR A 21 1.80 11.62 2.89
CA THR A 21 2.29 12.19 1.65
C THR A 21 3.57 12.99 1.88
N HIS A 22 3.58 13.82 2.90
CA HIS A 22 4.77 14.61 3.21
C HIS A 22 5.95 13.73 3.61
N GLU A 23 5.67 12.65 4.36
CA GLU A 23 6.73 11.74 4.77
C GLU A 23 7.33 11.02 3.58
N ILE A 24 6.48 10.61 2.63
CA ILE A 24 6.96 9.94 1.42
C ILE A 24 7.85 10.90 0.62
N LEU A 25 7.38 12.12 0.44
CA LEU A 25 8.14 13.11 -0.33
C LEU A 25 9.46 13.44 0.34
N GLU A 26 9.46 13.51 1.66
CA GLU A 26 10.67 13.83 2.37
C GLU A 26 11.69 12.70 2.26
N LYS A 27 11.24 11.45 2.44
CA LYS A 27 12.15 10.32 2.35
C LYS A 27 12.63 10.04 0.94
N ASN A 28 11.80 10.36 -0.06
CA ASN A 28 12.18 10.15 -1.44
C ASN A 28 12.94 11.35 -2.01
N ASP A 29 13.03 12.41 -1.24
CA ASP A 29 13.67 13.64 -1.67
C ASP A 29 12.95 14.17 -2.91
N GLY A 30 11.64 14.28 -2.83
CA GLY A 30 10.80 14.76 -3.92
C GLY A 30 10.06 13.64 -4.60
N THR A 31 9.81 13.82 -5.89
CA THR A 31 9.00 12.88 -6.65
C THR A 31 9.80 12.05 -7.65
N LYS A 32 11.10 12.23 -7.67
CA LYS A 32 11.92 11.55 -8.69
C LYS A 32 11.84 10.05 -8.54
N ASN A 33 11.50 9.38 -9.64
CA ASN A 33 11.43 7.92 -9.69
C ASN A 33 10.47 7.32 -8.66
N LEU A 34 9.43 8.05 -8.29
CA LEU A 34 8.46 7.60 -7.31
C LEU A 34 7.25 7.01 -8.01
N ILE A 35 6.82 5.84 -7.55
CA ILE A 35 5.62 5.17 -8.05
C ILE A 35 4.79 4.73 -6.86
N LEU A 36 3.48 4.85 -6.96
CA LEU A 36 2.58 4.32 -5.95
C LEU A 36 1.87 3.11 -6.52
N VAL A 37 1.73 2.06 -5.72
CA VAL A 37 1.02 0.87 -6.14
C VAL A 37 0.02 0.52 -5.04
N GLY A 38 -1.25 0.60 -5.36
CA GLY A 38 -2.31 0.31 -4.39
C GLY A 38 -2.79 -1.12 -4.48
N ILE A 39 -3.05 -1.73 -3.34
CA ILE A 39 -3.59 -3.07 -3.27
C ILE A 39 -5.11 -2.96 -3.19
N LYS A 40 -5.79 -3.63 -4.12
CA LYS A 40 -7.22 -3.59 -4.22
C LYS A 40 -7.87 -4.06 -2.91
N THR A 41 -8.87 -3.42 -2.44
CA THR A 41 -9.65 -2.36 -3.08
C THR A 41 -9.32 -1.01 -2.49
N ARG A 42 -9.20 -0.95 -1.17
CA ARG A 42 -9.01 0.30 -0.47
C ARG A 42 -7.64 0.90 -0.71
N GLY A 43 -6.64 0.05 -0.89
CA GLY A 43 -5.30 0.55 -1.14
C GLY A 43 -5.21 1.35 -2.42
N ILE A 44 -5.96 0.95 -3.45
CA ILE A 44 -5.97 1.68 -4.71
C ILE A 44 -6.56 3.08 -4.49
N TYR A 45 -7.67 3.15 -3.77
CA TYR A 45 -8.30 4.42 -3.47
C TYR A 45 -7.34 5.33 -2.72
N LEU A 46 -6.65 4.77 -1.72
CA LEU A 46 -5.73 5.57 -0.92
C LEU A 46 -4.52 6.01 -1.73
N ALA A 47 -4.02 5.13 -2.60
CA ALA A 47 -2.88 5.49 -3.46
C ALA A 47 -3.25 6.66 -4.36
N LYS A 48 -4.46 6.65 -4.91
CA LYS A 48 -4.90 7.74 -5.76
C LYS A 48 -5.05 9.03 -4.98
N ARG A 49 -5.51 8.94 -3.73
CA ARG A 49 -5.63 10.13 -2.89
C ARG A 49 -4.25 10.69 -2.54
N ILE A 50 -3.28 9.82 -2.32
CA ILE A 50 -1.91 10.28 -2.07
C ILE A 50 -1.35 10.94 -3.32
N ALA A 51 -1.61 10.35 -4.49
CA ALA A 51 -1.11 10.92 -5.75
C ALA A 51 -1.71 12.31 -5.99
N GLU A 52 -2.99 12.50 -5.64
CA GLU A 52 -3.61 13.81 -5.78
C GLU A 52 -2.92 14.84 -4.90
N ARG A 53 -2.56 14.45 -3.68
CA ARG A 53 -1.89 15.36 -2.77
C ARG A 53 -0.48 15.70 -3.26
N ILE A 54 0.20 14.71 -3.83
CA ILE A 54 1.52 14.98 -4.40
C ILE A 54 1.41 15.99 -5.53
N LYS A 55 0.37 15.85 -6.36
CA LYS A 55 0.17 16.80 -7.44
C LYS A 55 -0.10 18.19 -6.90
N ASP A 56 -0.88 18.28 -5.82
CA ASP A 56 -1.17 19.57 -5.21
C ASP A 56 0.09 20.22 -4.62
N PHE A 57 0.97 19.41 -4.01
CA PHE A 57 2.14 19.96 -3.35
C PHE A 57 3.30 20.20 -4.31
N GLU A 58 3.49 19.31 -5.27
CA GLU A 58 4.67 19.35 -6.14
C GLU A 58 4.35 19.69 -7.60
N GLY A 59 3.10 19.65 -7.96
CA GLY A 59 2.70 19.87 -9.35
C GLY A 59 3.07 18.72 -10.28
N ILE A 60 3.37 17.54 -9.73
CA ILE A 60 3.82 16.39 -10.51
C ILE A 60 2.83 15.26 -10.35
N GLU A 61 2.48 14.60 -11.46
CA GLU A 61 1.62 13.44 -11.41
C GLU A 61 2.48 12.19 -11.31
N VAL A 62 2.39 11.49 -10.19
CA VAL A 62 3.13 10.26 -9.98
C VAL A 62 2.32 9.10 -10.51
N PRO A 63 2.94 8.12 -11.18
CA PRO A 63 2.19 6.97 -11.68
C PRO A 63 1.61 6.14 -10.54
N VAL A 64 0.42 5.62 -10.75
CA VAL A 64 -0.26 4.79 -9.76
C VAL A 64 -0.61 3.46 -10.42
N GLY A 65 -0.09 2.37 -9.86
CA GLY A 65 -0.40 1.04 -10.32
C GLY A 65 -1.35 0.35 -9.36
N GLU A 66 -1.90 -0.78 -9.78
CA GLU A 66 -2.88 -1.51 -9.01
C GLU A 66 -2.54 -2.99 -8.95
N LEU A 67 -2.74 -3.59 -7.79
CA LEU A 67 -2.59 -5.03 -7.62
C LEU A 67 -3.88 -5.57 -7.03
N ASP A 68 -4.37 -6.67 -7.61
CA ASP A 68 -5.56 -7.33 -7.11
C ASP A 68 -5.11 -8.58 -6.34
N ILE A 69 -4.98 -8.46 -5.05
CA ILE A 69 -4.56 -9.54 -4.17
C ILE A 69 -5.70 -9.88 -3.24
N THR A 70 -6.13 -11.12 -3.26
CA THR A 70 -7.21 -11.58 -2.38
C THR A 70 -6.65 -12.63 -1.44
N LEU A 71 -7.06 -12.60 -0.20
CA LEU A 71 -6.69 -13.64 0.74
C LEU A 71 -7.56 -14.86 0.48
N TYR A 72 -6.92 -15.99 0.23
CA TYR A 72 -7.61 -17.22 -0.07
C TYR A 72 -7.66 -18.08 1.20
N ARG A 73 -8.86 -18.50 1.58
CA ARG A 73 -9.03 -19.31 2.77
C ARG A 73 -9.32 -20.73 2.36
N ASP A 74 -8.57 -21.66 2.93
CA ASP A 74 -8.77 -23.07 2.66
C ASP A 74 -9.78 -23.60 3.66
N ASP A 75 -11.04 -23.66 3.29
CA ASP A 75 -12.08 -24.10 4.19
C ASP A 75 -12.06 -25.58 4.45
N VAL A 76 -11.47 -26.33 3.59
CA VAL A 76 -11.50 -27.78 3.70
C VAL A 76 -10.82 -28.23 4.97
N HIS A 77 -9.76 -27.56 5.33
CA HIS A 77 -9.00 -27.95 6.49
C HIS A 77 -9.35 -27.18 7.72
N ARG A 78 -10.34 -26.38 7.62
CA ARG A 78 -10.73 -25.59 8.74
C ARG A 78 -9.60 -24.86 9.32
N ASP A 79 -8.55 -24.69 8.56
CA ASP A 79 -7.44 -23.99 9.00
C ASP A 79 -7.78 -22.58 8.83
N THR A 80 -7.36 -21.75 9.62
CA THR A 80 -7.63 -20.32 9.49
C THR A 80 -6.57 -19.62 8.69
N ASN A 81 -5.69 -20.40 8.08
CA ASN A 81 -4.65 -19.80 7.26
C ASN A 81 -5.24 -19.20 6.02
N GLU A 82 -4.83 -18.00 5.73
CA GLU A 82 -5.26 -17.31 4.54
C GLU A 82 -4.04 -17.08 3.68
N ASN A 83 -4.10 -17.52 2.45
CA ASN A 83 -2.99 -17.34 1.53
C ASN A 83 -3.34 -16.28 0.52
N PRO A 84 -2.49 -15.28 0.35
CA PRO A 84 -2.75 -14.24 -0.64
C PRO A 84 -2.61 -14.82 -2.04
N VAL A 85 -3.53 -14.45 -2.91
CA VAL A 85 -3.52 -14.84 -4.31
C VAL A 85 -3.52 -13.60 -5.16
N LEU A 86 -2.53 -13.46 -6.03
CA LEU A 86 -2.48 -12.34 -6.94
C LEU A 86 -3.34 -12.67 -8.15
N HIS A 87 -4.43 -11.95 -8.32
CA HIS A 87 -5.32 -12.16 -9.43
C HIS A 87 -4.93 -11.35 -10.64
N GLU A 88 -4.52 -10.14 -10.43
CA GLU A 88 -4.28 -9.27 -11.54
C GLU A 88 -3.29 -8.18 -11.19
N THR A 89 -2.47 -7.81 -12.15
CA THR A 89 -1.53 -6.72 -12.01
C THR A 89 -1.83 -5.69 -13.07
N ASN A 90 -2.01 -4.46 -12.67
CA ASN A 90 -2.19 -3.36 -13.61
C ASN A 90 -1.18 -2.29 -13.30
N ILE A 91 0.06 -2.53 -13.72
CA ILE A 91 1.16 -1.59 -13.55
C ILE A 91 1.76 -1.38 -14.94
N PRO A 92 1.16 -0.49 -15.74
CA PRO A 92 1.55 -0.34 -17.15
C PRO A 92 2.77 0.55 -17.35
N PHE A 93 3.71 0.50 -16.43
CA PHE A 93 4.94 1.29 -16.53
C PHE A 93 6.06 0.51 -15.86
N SER A 94 7.29 0.89 -16.15
CA SER A 94 8.45 0.18 -15.63
C SER A 94 8.66 0.50 -14.16
N VAL A 95 8.97 -0.52 -13.37
CA VAL A 95 9.33 -0.33 -11.97
C VAL A 95 10.85 -0.33 -11.79
N ALA A 96 11.60 -0.59 -12.84
CA ALA A 96 13.05 -0.70 -12.74
C ALA A 96 13.65 0.64 -12.28
N GLY A 97 14.46 0.58 -11.25
CA GLY A 97 15.13 1.76 -10.71
C GLY A 97 14.21 2.72 -9.98
N LYS A 98 12.97 2.31 -9.69
CA LYS A 98 12.00 3.19 -9.06
C LYS A 98 11.85 2.90 -7.58
N HIS A 99 11.40 3.92 -6.85
CA HIS A 99 10.99 3.74 -5.46
C HIS A 99 9.50 3.45 -5.50
N VAL A 100 9.11 2.24 -5.17
CA VAL A 100 7.72 1.80 -5.22
C VAL A 100 7.14 1.84 -3.82
N VAL A 101 6.06 2.58 -3.63
CA VAL A 101 5.37 2.62 -2.35
C VAL A 101 4.12 1.77 -2.49
N LEU A 102 4.07 0.66 -1.76
CA LEU A 102 2.88 -0.18 -1.72
C LEU A 102 1.91 0.42 -0.73
N VAL A 103 0.67 0.59 -1.13
CA VAL A 103 -0.33 1.26 -0.31
C VAL A 103 -1.48 0.31 -0.01
N ASP A 104 -1.83 0.20 1.26
CA ASP A 104 -2.98 -0.60 1.68
C ASP A 104 -3.65 0.13 2.83
N ASP A 105 -4.84 -0.31 3.23
CA ASP A 105 -5.55 0.36 4.32
C ASP A 105 -5.06 -0.14 5.68
N VAL A 106 -4.87 -1.44 5.85
CA VAL A 106 -4.52 -2.00 7.14
C VAL A 106 -3.38 -3.00 7.01
N LEU A 107 -2.38 -2.88 7.88
CA LEU A 107 -1.33 -3.87 7.99
C LEU A 107 -1.68 -4.76 9.18
N PHE A 108 -1.93 -6.02 8.92
CA PHE A 108 -2.27 -6.98 9.97
C PHE A 108 -1.19 -8.06 10.08
N THR A 109 -1.25 -9.10 9.26
CA THR A 109 -0.23 -10.15 9.32
C THR A 109 0.94 -9.89 8.39
N ALA A 110 0.80 -8.95 7.48
CA ALA A 110 1.78 -8.59 6.46
C ALA A 110 1.85 -9.58 5.29
N ARG A 111 0.97 -10.58 5.26
CA ARG A 111 1.00 -11.54 4.16
C ARG A 111 0.61 -10.91 2.83
N THR A 112 -0.39 -10.03 2.85
CA THR A 112 -0.82 -9.34 1.64
C THR A 112 0.29 -8.43 1.13
N ILE A 113 0.98 -7.74 2.03
CA ILE A 113 2.08 -6.86 1.66
C ILE A 113 3.22 -7.68 1.05
N ARG A 114 3.51 -8.84 1.60
CA ARG A 114 4.56 -9.68 1.04
C ARG A 114 4.21 -10.12 -0.38
N ALA A 115 2.95 -10.49 -0.60
CA ALA A 115 2.50 -10.87 -1.94
C ALA A 115 2.65 -9.70 -2.91
N GLY A 116 2.36 -8.49 -2.43
CA GLY A 116 2.53 -7.28 -3.24
C GLY A 116 3.99 -7.03 -3.59
N MET A 117 4.88 -7.21 -2.63
CA MET A 117 6.31 -7.05 -2.88
C MET A 117 6.79 -8.06 -3.91
N ASP A 118 6.36 -9.31 -3.80
CA ASP A 118 6.73 -10.33 -4.76
C ASP A 118 6.24 -9.98 -6.15
N ALA A 119 5.02 -9.49 -6.27
CA ALA A 119 4.45 -9.11 -7.56
C ALA A 119 5.25 -7.99 -8.20
N VAL A 120 5.66 -7.01 -7.41
CA VAL A 120 6.46 -5.89 -7.93
C VAL A 120 7.82 -6.39 -8.37
N MET A 121 8.45 -7.25 -7.57
CA MET A 121 9.77 -7.76 -7.91
C MET A 121 9.75 -8.63 -9.16
N ASP A 122 8.61 -9.28 -9.45
CA ASP A 122 8.48 -10.06 -10.66
C ASP A 122 8.42 -9.17 -11.91
N LEU A 123 8.03 -7.91 -11.76
CA LEU A 123 7.94 -7.00 -12.88
C LEU A 123 9.27 -6.36 -13.23
N GLY A 124 10.17 -6.25 -12.27
CA GLY A 124 11.45 -5.63 -12.51
C GLY A 124 12.17 -5.33 -11.21
N ARG A 125 13.35 -4.77 -11.34
CA ARG A 125 14.18 -4.51 -10.17
C ARG A 125 13.98 -3.09 -9.68
N ALA A 126 13.07 -2.93 -8.75
CA ALA A 126 12.83 -1.64 -8.12
C ALA A 126 14.06 -1.22 -7.33
N LYS A 127 14.29 0.07 -7.23
CA LYS A 127 15.37 0.57 -6.41
C LYS A 127 15.06 0.32 -4.94
N ARG A 128 13.79 0.47 -4.58
CA ARG A 128 13.36 0.32 -3.19
C ARG A 128 11.85 0.10 -3.17
N ILE A 129 11.39 -0.68 -2.22
CA ILE A 129 9.96 -0.88 -2.00
C ILE A 129 9.69 -0.52 -0.56
N THR A 130 8.76 0.42 -0.34
CA THR A 130 8.34 0.81 1.00
C THR A 130 6.84 0.58 1.12
N VAL A 131 6.30 0.67 2.31
CA VAL A 131 4.91 0.34 2.59
C VAL A 131 4.24 1.48 3.33
N ALA A 132 3.08 1.90 2.84
CA ALA A 132 2.27 2.92 3.48
C ALA A 132 0.91 2.32 3.80
N VAL A 133 0.46 2.45 5.04
CA VAL A 133 -0.86 1.97 5.46
C VAL A 133 -1.52 3.01 6.33
N LEU A 134 -2.86 3.01 6.34
CA LEU A 134 -3.58 3.89 7.24
C LEU A 134 -3.48 3.39 8.68
N ILE A 135 -3.58 2.10 8.88
CA ILE A 135 -3.62 1.51 10.22
C ILE A 135 -2.70 0.31 10.30
N ASP A 136 -1.87 0.28 11.33
CA ASP A 136 -1.00 -0.86 11.60
C ASP A 136 -1.56 -1.54 12.84
N ARG A 137 -2.06 -2.76 12.67
CA ARG A 137 -2.68 -3.50 13.75
C ARG A 137 -1.69 -4.29 14.59
N GLY A 138 -0.46 -4.41 14.12
CA GLY A 138 0.58 -5.01 14.94
C GLY A 138 0.60 -6.52 15.04
N HIS A 139 -0.29 -7.23 14.36
CA HIS A 139 -0.34 -8.69 14.47
C HIS A 139 0.41 -9.34 13.32
N ARG A 140 1.68 -8.98 13.17
CA ARG A 140 2.46 -9.45 12.05
C ARG A 140 2.94 -10.86 12.23
N GLU A 141 2.81 -11.64 11.17
CA GLU A 141 3.38 -12.98 11.14
C GLU A 141 4.70 -13.00 10.40
N LEU A 142 5.01 -11.92 9.69
CA LEU A 142 6.25 -11.78 8.93
C LEU A 142 6.99 -10.56 9.46
N PRO A 143 8.31 -10.53 9.33
CA PRO A 143 9.10 -9.40 9.81
C PRO A 143 9.04 -8.22 8.86
N ILE A 144 7.84 -7.77 8.56
CA ILE A 144 7.58 -6.65 7.67
C ILE A 144 6.81 -5.61 8.45
N LYS A 145 7.26 -4.37 8.38
CA LYS A 145 6.52 -3.29 9.01
C LYS A 145 6.34 -2.17 8.02
N ALA A 146 5.33 -1.35 8.24
CA ALA A 146 5.07 -0.22 7.37
C ALA A 146 6.09 0.88 7.62
N ASP A 147 6.45 1.57 6.55
CA ASP A 147 7.35 2.71 6.64
C ASP A 147 6.58 3.99 6.92
N TYR A 148 5.34 4.05 6.47
CA TYR A 148 4.49 5.22 6.66
C TYR A 148 3.16 4.74 7.21
N VAL A 149 2.77 5.24 8.36
CA VAL A 149 1.59 4.76 9.08
C VAL A 149 0.69 5.91 9.47
N GLY A 150 -0.61 5.79 9.18
CA GLY A 150 -1.55 6.80 9.60
C GLY A 150 -1.86 6.70 11.08
N LYS A 151 -2.02 5.48 11.58
CA LYS A 151 -2.37 5.31 12.98
C LYS A 151 -1.86 4.00 13.55
#